data_5cf733aff947654a0e8e3d6928c40602
#
_entry.id   5cf733aff947654a0e8e3d6928c40602
#
_cell.length_a   1.000
_cell.length_b   1.000
_cell.length_c   1.000
_cell.angle_alpha   90.00
_cell.angle_beta   90.00
_cell.angle_gamma   90.00
#
_symmetry.space_group_name_H-M   'P 1'
#
loop_
_entity.id
_entity.type
_entity.pdbx_description
1 polymer ?
#
loop_
_entity_poly.entity_id
_entity_poly.type
_entity_poly.pdbx_seq_one_letter_code
_entity_poly.pdbx_strand_id
1 'polypeptide(L)'
;IPLFLTLFLCLFSNFLAAETRPQTGDSTGKYLTIRDTVFVSALREGESTTFVFEHKFVNKQTAYSLAKFHGRYVEELIPYNAGLNMGILKEGQIIKIPLVTRAMRRFMPKDYSRWRYAPIYLKLQKTDKIETVAALFKMPVDTLLKRNNIKNKSLLGRSSLHVGWYSLTGVVDSLRKGRTEIKEVMVANTVLQGKFDSQRKNGEEKGTALWLKSSTDNNGYYCLHRTAKKGTVIEITNQMNLKKAYVKVIGRIPDKTYGNEVKIIVSPTTAKMLGVRDERFFAKIKFGN
;
A
#
# COMPACT_ATOMS: atom_id res chain seq x y z
N ILE A 1 -29.40 -49.21 -63.69
CA ILE A 1 -29.16 -47.81 -63.33
C ILE A 1 -29.00 -47.80 -61.81
N PRO A 2 -27.76 -47.64 -61.24
CA PRO A 2 -27.58 -47.55 -59.80
C PRO A 2 -27.61 -46.11 -59.30
N LEU A 3 -28.36 -45.91 -58.26
CA LEU A 3 -28.53 -44.68 -57.51
C LEU A 3 -27.33 -44.47 -56.60
N PHE A 4 -26.57 -43.42 -56.84
CA PHE A 4 -25.48 -43.01 -55.93
C PHE A 4 -26.06 -42.17 -54.75
N LEU A 5 -25.98 -42.72 -53.55
CA LEU A 5 -26.31 -42.05 -52.32
C LEU A 5 -25.03 -41.37 -51.82
N THR A 6 -24.93 -40.06 -52.02
CA THR A 6 -23.81 -39.25 -51.45
C THR A 6 -24.09 -38.92 -50.00
N LEU A 7 -23.37 -39.57 -49.10
CA LEU A 7 -23.34 -39.31 -47.67
C LEU A 7 -22.55 -38.01 -47.39
N PHE A 8 -23.23 -36.92 -47.02
CA PHE A 8 -22.62 -35.65 -46.64
C PHE A 8 -22.19 -35.74 -45.18
N LEU A 9 -20.92 -36.02 -44.93
CA LEU A 9 -20.34 -36.09 -43.61
C LEU A 9 -20.02 -34.66 -43.11
N CYS A 10 -20.94 -34.06 -42.33
CA CYS A 10 -20.63 -32.80 -41.64
C CYS A 10 -19.64 -33.03 -40.52
N LEU A 11 -18.37 -32.71 -40.81
CA LEU A 11 -17.34 -32.58 -39.80
C LEU A 11 -17.61 -31.32 -38.99
N PHE A 12 -18.24 -31.45 -37.83
CA PHE A 12 -18.21 -30.45 -36.78
C PHE A 12 -16.80 -30.40 -36.21
N SER A 13 -15.97 -29.55 -36.73
CA SER A 13 -14.72 -29.17 -36.11
C SER A 13 -15.07 -28.36 -34.85
N ASN A 14 -15.02 -29.02 -33.70
CA ASN A 14 -14.97 -28.36 -32.40
C ASN A 14 -13.69 -27.50 -32.37
N PHE A 15 -13.83 -26.24 -32.69
CA PHE A 15 -12.79 -25.24 -32.40
C PHE A 15 -12.78 -25.08 -30.88
N LEU A 16 -12.00 -25.92 -30.18
CA LEU A 16 -11.55 -25.59 -28.85
C LEU A 16 -10.69 -24.32 -29.00
N ALA A 17 -11.27 -23.18 -28.69
CA ALA A 17 -10.50 -21.98 -28.49
C ALA A 17 -9.51 -22.27 -27.35
N ALA A 18 -8.30 -22.63 -27.72
CA ALA A 18 -7.20 -22.68 -26.77
C ALA A 18 -7.09 -21.28 -26.14
N GLU A 19 -7.46 -21.16 -24.87
CA GLU A 19 -7.15 -19.97 -24.09
C GLU A 19 -5.65 -19.73 -24.21
N THR A 20 -5.27 -18.84 -25.10
CA THR A 20 -3.88 -18.44 -25.30
C THR A 20 -3.41 -17.86 -23.98
N ARG A 21 -2.54 -18.61 -23.32
CA ARG A 21 -1.81 -18.15 -22.14
C ARG A 21 -1.14 -16.83 -22.52
N PRO A 22 -1.49 -15.69 -21.92
CA PRO A 22 -0.83 -14.45 -22.27
C PRO A 22 0.66 -14.64 -22.00
N GLN A 23 1.48 -14.46 -23.02
CA GLN A 23 2.92 -14.33 -22.87
C GLN A 23 3.14 -12.98 -22.17
N THR A 24 2.99 -12.96 -20.86
CA THR A 24 3.36 -11.81 -20.03
C THR A 24 4.82 -11.99 -19.67
N GLY A 25 5.61 -11.02 -20.11
CA GLY A 25 7.01 -10.97 -19.69
C GLY A 25 7.13 -11.10 -18.17
N ASP A 26 7.99 -11.94 -17.77
CA ASP A 26 8.72 -12.28 -16.53
C ASP A 26 8.30 -11.71 -15.14
N SER A 27 7.22 -10.96 -15.00
CA SER A 27 6.78 -10.41 -13.71
C SER A 27 5.62 -11.16 -13.04
N THR A 28 4.94 -12.04 -13.78
CA THR A 28 3.79 -12.83 -13.31
C THR A 28 4.20 -14.05 -12.52
N GLY A 29 4.68 -13.97 -11.40
CA GLY A 29 5.15 -15.08 -10.55
C GLY A 29 6.16 -14.61 -9.52
N LYS A 30 6.69 -13.41 -9.70
CA LYS A 30 7.67 -12.86 -8.78
C LYS A 30 7.06 -12.35 -7.48
N TYR A 31 5.80 -11.85 -7.51
CA TYR A 31 5.12 -11.25 -6.36
C TYR A 31 3.82 -11.95 -6.01
N LEU A 32 3.02 -12.27 -7.01
CA LEU A 32 1.77 -13.02 -6.87
C LEU A 32 1.67 -14.02 -8.03
N THR A 33 1.17 -15.21 -7.71
CA THR A 33 0.94 -16.30 -8.66
C THR A 33 -0.54 -16.63 -8.76
N ILE A 34 -0.92 -17.44 -9.72
CA ILE A 34 -2.30 -17.94 -9.90
C ILE A 34 -2.79 -18.83 -8.75
N ARG A 35 -1.89 -19.28 -7.88
CA ARG A 35 -2.19 -20.09 -6.70
C ARG A 35 -2.36 -19.27 -5.44
N ASP A 36 -2.00 -17.98 -5.52
CA ASP A 36 -2.04 -17.11 -4.35
C ASP A 36 -3.44 -16.61 -4.07
N THR A 37 -3.72 -16.46 -2.79
CA THR A 37 -4.89 -15.79 -2.25
C THR A 37 -4.42 -14.62 -1.40
N VAL A 38 -4.95 -13.44 -1.68
CA VAL A 38 -4.57 -12.24 -0.94
C VAL A 38 -5.46 -12.10 0.30
N PHE A 39 -4.93 -12.41 1.47
CA PHE A 39 -5.62 -12.18 2.74
C PHE A 39 -5.30 -10.79 3.28
N VAL A 40 -6.33 -9.97 3.45
CA VAL A 40 -6.20 -8.62 4.00
C VAL A 40 -6.79 -8.53 5.40
N SER A 41 -6.13 -7.75 6.25
CA SER A 41 -6.64 -7.34 7.57
C SER A 41 -7.06 -5.88 7.51
N ALA A 42 -8.16 -5.52 8.15
CA ALA A 42 -8.60 -4.13 8.28
C ALA A 42 -7.98 -3.50 9.53
N LEU A 43 -7.11 -2.53 9.35
CA LEU A 43 -6.59 -1.68 10.42
C LEU A 43 -7.50 -0.45 10.51
N ARG A 44 -8.22 -0.33 11.62
CA ARG A 44 -9.15 0.78 11.89
C ARG A 44 -8.47 1.78 12.80
N GLU A 45 -8.31 3.02 12.33
CA GLU A 45 -7.73 4.13 13.09
C GLU A 45 -8.69 5.31 13.00
N GLY A 46 -9.49 5.53 14.04
CA GLY A 46 -10.58 6.49 14.04
C GLY A 46 -11.57 6.19 12.91
N GLU A 47 -11.84 7.17 12.06
CA GLU A 47 -12.74 7.02 10.90
C GLU A 47 -12.09 6.36 9.68
N SER A 48 -10.76 6.22 9.67
CA SER A 48 -10.03 5.65 8.55
C SER A 48 -9.83 4.14 8.68
N THR A 49 -9.95 3.42 7.56
CA THR A 49 -9.63 1.99 7.49
C THR A 49 -8.59 1.75 6.41
N THR A 50 -7.49 1.14 6.79
CA THR A 50 -6.44 0.69 5.87
C THR A 50 -6.47 -0.83 5.80
N PHE A 51 -6.52 -1.38 4.59
CA PHE A 51 -6.38 -2.82 4.39
C PHE A 51 -4.92 -3.15 4.21
N VAL A 52 -4.44 -4.11 4.98
CA VAL A 52 -3.03 -4.55 4.95
C VAL A 52 -2.99 -6.05 4.72
N PHE A 53 -2.11 -6.50 3.83
CA PHE A 53 -1.83 -7.91 3.65
C PHE A 53 -0.37 -8.23 3.93
N GLU A 54 -0.09 -9.50 4.20
CA GLU A 54 1.23 -10.01 4.50
C GLU A 54 1.82 -10.67 3.27
N HIS A 55 3.01 -10.23 2.87
CA HIS A 55 3.78 -10.80 1.78
C HIS A 55 5.05 -11.46 2.34
N LYS A 56 5.27 -12.73 2.02
CA LYS A 56 6.52 -13.41 2.34
C LYS A 56 7.59 -12.99 1.33
N PHE A 57 8.60 -12.29 1.80
CA PHE A 57 9.71 -11.82 0.97
C PHE A 57 10.51 -13.00 0.43
N VAL A 58 10.76 -13.02 -0.86
CA VAL A 58 11.53 -14.07 -1.52
C VAL A 58 12.76 -13.51 -2.22
N ASN A 59 13.72 -14.38 -2.49
CA ASN A 59 14.97 -14.02 -3.17
C ASN A 59 14.70 -13.30 -4.49
N LYS A 60 15.62 -12.41 -4.90
CA LYS A 60 15.51 -11.53 -6.09
C LYS A 60 14.42 -10.46 -6.03
N GLN A 61 13.70 -10.31 -4.91
CA GLN A 61 12.85 -9.14 -4.65
C GLN A 61 13.67 -8.04 -3.98
N THR A 62 13.17 -6.81 -4.05
CA THR A 62 13.65 -5.66 -3.26
C THR A 62 12.45 -4.96 -2.66
N ALA A 63 12.62 -4.24 -1.55
CA ALA A 63 11.53 -3.43 -0.99
C ALA A 63 10.94 -2.47 -2.03
N TYR A 64 11.80 -1.86 -2.85
CA TYR A 64 11.38 -0.97 -3.93
C TYR A 64 10.50 -1.69 -4.98
N SER A 65 10.98 -2.83 -5.51
CA SER A 65 10.24 -3.56 -6.54
C SER A 65 8.92 -4.14 -6.01
N LEU A 66 8.90 -4.56 -4.74
CA LEU A 66 7.71 -5.04 -4.06
C LEU A 66 6.70 -3.90 -3.84
N ALA A 67 7.13 -2.76 -3.30
CA ALA A 67 6.30 -1.58 -3.14
C ALA A 67 5.74 -1.12 -4.48
N LYS A 68 6.60 -1.02 -5.50
CA LYS A 68 6.22 -0.65 -6.87
C LYS A 68 5.13 -1.57 -7.44
N PHE A 69 5.28 -2.88 -7.31
CA PHE A 69 4.27 -3.84 -7.77
C PHE A 69 2.90 -3.61 -7.12
N HIS A 70 2.89 -3.28 -5.83
CA HIS A 70 1.67 -3.02 -5.08
C HIS A 70 1.20 -1.56 -5.13
N GLY A 71 1.77 -0.74 -6.02
CA GLY A 71 1.38 0.67 -6.21
C GLY A 71 1.69 1.56 -5.01
N ARG A 72 2.75 1.20 -4.28
CA ARG A 72 3.23 1.92 -3.09
C ARG A 72 4.65 2.41 -3.27
N TYR A 73 5.04 3.37 -2.44
CA TYR A 73 6.43 3.72 -2.20
C TYR A 73 6.96 2.96 -0.98
N VAL A 74 8.27 2.76 -0.89
CA VAL A 74 8.89 2.02 0.23
C VAL A 74 8.54 2.68 1.56
N GLU A 75 8.53 4.01 1.59
CA GLU A 75 8.22 4.83 2.76
C GLU A 75 6.80 4.57 3.29
N GLU A 76 5.85 4.26 2.41
CA GLU A 76 4.48 3.91 2.80
C GLU A 76 4.38 2.53 3.48
N LEU A 77 5.39 1.67 3.30
CA LEU A 77 5.45 0.36 3.95
C LEU A 77 6.02 0.46 5.37
N ILE A 78 6.90 1.41 5.63
CA ILE A 78 7.63 1.54 6.90
C ILE A 78 6.69 1.58 8.13
N PRO A 79 5.59 2.37 8.15
CA PRO A 79 4.70 2.45 9.31
C PRO A 79 4.04 1.12 9.68
N TYR A 80 3.92 0.19 8.73
CA TYR A 80 3.30 -1.14 8.93
C TYR A 80 4.32 -2.22 9.26
N ASN A 81 5.61 -1.92 9.16
CA ASN A 81 6.73 -2.86 9.28
C ASN A 81 7.74 -2.40 10.32
N ALA A 82 7.24 -2.01 11.49
CA ALA A 82 8.11 -1.61 12.61
C ALA A 82 9.14 -2.71 12.91
N GLY A 83 10.40 -2.31 13.00
CA GLY A 83 11.52 -3.23 13.29
C GLY A 83 12.15 -3.91 12.06
N LEU A 84 11.61 -3.71 10.84
CA LEU A 84 12.27 -4.17 9.62
C LEU A 84 13.10 -3.06 8.97
N ASN A 85 14.32 -3.42 8.57
CA ASN A 85 15.13 -2.54 7.72
C ASN A 85 14.76 -2.79 6.25
N MET A 86 14.02 -1.86 5.63
CA MET A 86 13.59 -1.97 4.25
C MET A 86 14.74 -1.95 3.23
N GLY A 87 15.94 -1.50 3.63
CA GLY A 87 17.15 -1.56 2.80
C GLY A 87 17.80 -2.95 2.76
N ILE A 88 17.57 -3.77 3.80
CA ILE A 88 18.21 -5.10 3.97
C ILE A 88 17.13 -6.11 4.39
N LEU A 89 16.29 -6.51 3.44
CA LEU A 89 15.30 -7.55 3.67
C LEU A 89 15.91 -8.93 3.45
N LYS A 90 15.55 -9.88 4.31
CA LYS A 90 15.97 -11.29 4.22
C LYS A 90 14.84 -12.16 3.67
N GLU A 91 15.19 -13.19 2.95
CA GLU A 91 14.25 -14.19 2.48
C GLU A 91 13.46 -14.78 3.66
N GLY A 92 12.17 -14.99 3.44
CA GLY A 92 11.25 -15.50 4.46
C GLY A 92 10.65 -14.44 5.38
N GLN A 93 11.16 -13.21 5.39
CA GLN A 93 10.56 -12.12 6.18
C GLN A 93 9.14 -11.80 5.70
N ILE A 94 8.25 -11.53 6.65
CA ILE A 94 6.88 -11.12 6.35
C ILE A 94 6.84 -9.60 6.27
N ILE A 95 6.45 -9.10 5.12
CA ILE A 95 6.29 -7.67 4.84
C ILE A 95 4.80 -7.33 4.81
N LYS A 96 4.39 -6.41 5.64
CA LYS A 96 3.03 -5.87 5.66
C LYS A 96 2.89 -4.76 4.64
N ILE A 97 1.96 -4.94 3.70
CA ILE A 97 1.78 -4.03 2.56
C ILE A 97 0.37 -3.44 2.63
N PRO A 98 0.24 -2.10 2.74
CA PRO A 98 -1.06 -1.45 2.68
C PRO A 98 -1.62 -1.54 1.26
N LEU A 99 -2.83 -2.09 1.14
CA LEU A 99 -3.50 -2.29 -0.14
C LEU A 99 -3.93 -0.95 -0.76
N VAL A 100 -3.71 -0.80 -2.06
CA VAL A 100 -4.31 0.29 -2.83
C VAL A 100 -5.75 -0.09 -3.14
N THR A 101 -6.71 0.47 -2.39
CA THR A 101 -8.15 0.12 -2.48
C THR A 101 -8.73 0.33 -3.88
N ARG A 102 -8.22 1.29 -4.65
CA ARG A 102 -8.62 1.53 -6.05
C ARG A 102 -8.18 0.41 -7.00
N ALA A 103 -7.11 -0.32 -6.66
CA ALA A 103 -6.62 -1.44 -7.46
C ALA A 103 -7.41 -2.73 -7.19
N MET A 104 -8.22 -2.75 -6.13
CA MET A 104 -9.09 -3.87 -5.84
C MET A 104 -10.33 -3.84 -6.72
N ARG A 105 -10.58 -4.92 -7.43
CA ARG A 105 -11.81 -5.13 -8.21
C ARG A 105 -12.88 -5.71 -7.30
N ARG A 106 -13.91 -4.92 -6.98
CA ARG A 106 -15.03 -5.33 -6.10
C ARG A 106 -16.01 -6.26 -6.77
N PHE A 107 -16.22 -6.04 -8.06
CA PHE A 107 -17.06 -6.88 -8.90
C PHE A 107 -16.18 -7.70 -9.83
N MET A 108 -16.69 -8.83 -10.28
CA MET A 108 -15.96 -9.68 -11.21
C MET A 108 -15.63 -8.88 -12.48
N PRO A 109 -14.36 -8.77 -12.85
CA PRO A 109 -13.96 -8.11 -14.08
C PRO A 109 -14.60 -8.81 -15.29
N LYS A 110 -14.94 -8.06 -16.35
CA LYS A 110 -15.47 -8.64 -17.59
C LYS A 110 -14.46 -9.59 -18.26
N ASP A 111 -13.18 -9.28 -18.10
CA ASP A 111 -12.04 -10.05 -18.57
C ASP A 111 -11.51 -11.00 -17.49
N TYR A 112 -12.36 -11.42 -16.54
CA TYR A 112 -11.93 -12.29 -15.45
C TYR A 112 -11.35 -13.59 -16.00
N SER A 113 -10.16 -13.87 -15.51
CA SER A 113 -9.47 -15.13 -15.67
C SER A 113 -8.61 -15.36 -14.43
N ARG A 114 -8.56 -16.61 -13.95
CA ARG A 114 -7.65 -16.99 -12.86
C ARG A 114 -6.17 -16.72 -13.20
N TRP A 115 -5.85 -16.56 -14.47
CA TRP A 115 -4.52 -16.21 -14.94
C TRP A 115 -4.18 -14.72 -14.79
N ARG A 116 -5.17 -13.89 -14.49
CA ARG A 116 -5.03 -12.43 -14.37
C ARG A 116 -5.29 -11.89 -12.98
N TYR A 117 -6.08 -12.62 -12.18
CA TYR A 117 -6.56 -12.10 -10.88
C TYR A 117 -6.47 -13.16 -9.79
N ALA A 118 -5.95 -12.75 -8.62
CA ALA A 118 -6.03 -13.49 -7.38
C ALA A 118 -7.25 -13.03 -6.55
N PRO A 119 -7.94 -13.92 -5.85
CA PRO A 119 -9.04 -13.54 -4.96
C PRO A 119 -8.50 -12.82 -3.72
N ILE A 120 -9.25 -11.81 -3.25
CA ILE A 120 -8.99 -11.11 -2.01
C ILE A 120 -9.96 -11.56 -0.94
N TYR A 121 -9.45 -11.97 0.21
CA TYR A 121 -10.23 -12.33 1.38
C TYR A 121 -9.92 -11.39 2.55
N LEU A 122 -10.97 -10.82 3.14
CA LEU A 122 -10.85 -10.09 4.39
C LEU A 122 -10.78 -11.08 5.54
N LYS A 123 -9.74 -11.00 6.38
CA LYS A 123 -9.69 -11.68 7.67
C LYS A 123 -10.69 -11.03 8.61
N LEU A 124 -11.66 -11.80 9.12
CA LEU A 124 -12.73 -11.29 9.96
C LEU A 124 -12.26 -11.11 11.41
N GLN A 125 -12.76 -10.07 12.03
CA GLN A 125 -12.69 -9.84 13.47
C GLN A 125 -13.99 -10.35 14.11
N LYS A 126 -13.95 -10.71 15.40
CA LYS A 126 -15.13 -11.22 16.15
C LYS A 126 -16.32 -10.25 16.13
N THR A 127 -16.04 -8.95 16.00
CA THR A 127 -17.03 -7.86 15.98
C THR A 127 -17.59 -7.56 14.61
N ASP A 128 -17.07 -8.19 13.54
CA ASP A 128 -17.51 -7.90 12.18
C ASP A 128 -18.91 -8.43 11.92
N LYS A 129 -19.71 -7.58 11.28
CA LYS A 129 -21.03 -7.91 10.75
C LYS A 129 -21.01 -7.79 9.24
N ILE A 130 -21.85 -8.56 8.56
CA ILE A 130 -21.87 -8.59 7.08
C ILE A 130 -22.16 -7.20 6.51
N GLU A 131 -23.03 -6.43 7.15
CA GLU A 131 -23.38 -5.07 6.76
C GLU A 131 -22.17 -4.12 6.87
N THR A 132 -21.42 -4.24 7.97
CA THR A 132 -20.22 -3.44 8.18
C THR A 132 -19.14 -3.76 7.13
N VAL A 133 -18.95 -5.05 6.83
CA VAL A 133 -18.00 -5.47 5.79
C VAL A 133 -18.45 -4.99 4.42
N ALA A 134 -19.73 -5.11 4.09
CA ALA A 134 -20.30 -4.64 2.84
C ALA A 134 -20.10 -3.13 2.66
N ALA A 135 -20.32 -2.33 3.71
CA ALA A 135 -20.08 -0.89 3.72
C ALA A 135 -18.60 -0.55 3.53
N LEU A 136 -17.68 -1.24 4.23
CA LEU A 136 -16.23 -1.04 4.09
C LEU A 136 -15.75 -1.21 2.64
N PHE A 137 -16.31 -2.18 1.93
CA PHE A 137 -15.97 -2.44 0.54
C PHE A 137 -16.90 -1.74 -0.46
N LYS A 138 -17.83 -0.89 0.00
CA LYS A 138 -18.84 -0.20 -0.84
C LYS A 138 -19.53 -1.18 -1.79
N MET A 139 -20.03 -2.28 -1.26
CA MET A 139 -20.63 -3.39 -1.99
C MET A 139 -22.03 -3.68 -1.44
N PRO A 140 -23.02 -4.03 -2.28
CA PRO A 140 -24.31 -4.51 -1.79
C PRO A 140 -24.15 -5.76 -0.92
N VAL A 141 -24.90 -5.83 0.18
CA VAL A 141 -24.89 -6.98 1.12
C VAL A 141 -25.17 -8.27 0.38
N ASP A 142 -26.19 -8.28 -0.49
CA ASP A 142 -26.60 -9.47 -1.25
C ASP A 142 -25.48 -9.99 -2.17
N THR A 143 -24.67 -9.08 -2.76
CA THR A 143 -23.52 -9.46 -3.57
C THR A 143 -22.48 -10.18 -2.71
N LEU A 144 -22.22 -9.66 -1.50
CA LEU A 144 -21.27 -10.26 -0.58
C LEU A 144 -21.76 -11.61 -0.06
N LEU A 145 -23.05 -11.72 0.27
CA LEU A 145 -23.71 -12.96 0.69
C LEU A 145 -23.60 -14.05 -0.39
N LYS A 146 -24.03 -13.73 -1.62
CA LYS A 146 -23.97 -14.65 -2.77
C LYS A 146 -22.56 -15.13 -3.05
N ARG A 147 -21.58 -14.21 -3.07
CA ARG A 147 -20.17 -14.54 -3.32
C ARG A 147 -19.59 -15.51 -2.30
N ASN A 148 -20.03 -15.42 -1.07
CA ASN A 148 -19.53 -16.23 0.04
C ASN A 148 -20.44 -17.40 0.42
N ASN A 149 -21.50 -17.68 -0.34
CA ASN A 149 -22.50 -18.72 -0.04
C ASN A 149 -23.07 -18.61 1.37
N ILE A 150 -23.46 -17.37 1.76
CA ILE A 150 -24.04 -17.10 3.08
C ILE A 150 -25.56 -16.94 2.91
N LYS A 151 -26.34 -17.77 3.60
CA LYS A 151 -27.83 -17.77 3.50
C LYS A 151 -28.49 -16.90 4.57
N ASN A 152 -27.92 -16.81 5.79
CA ASN A 152 -28.55 -16.26 6.98
C ASN A 152 -27.86 -15.02 7.56
N LYS A 153 -27.04 -14.32 6.78
CA LYS A 153 -26.24 -13.15 7.20
C LYS A 153 -25.27 -13.39 8.37
N SER A 154 -25.22 -14.61 8.92
CA SER A 154 -24.32 -14.95 10.02
C SER A 154 -22.88 -15.15 9.54
N LEU A 155 -21.94 -14.58 10.25
CA LEU A 155 -20.50 -14.76 10.05
C LEU A 155 -19.91 -15.78 11.04
N LEU A 156 -20.74 -16.41 11.86
CA LEU A 156 -20.31 -17.38 12.87
C LEU A 156 -19.54 -18.54 12.22
N GLY A 157 -18.38 -18.87 12.78
CA GLY A 157 -17.52 -19.95 12.28
C GLY A 157 -16.70 -19.60 11.02
N ARG A 158 -16.80 -18.36 10.52
CA ARG A 158 -15.99 -17.89 9.38
C ARG A 158 -14.80 -17.10 9.82
N SER A 159 -13.65 -17.41 9.26
CA SER A 159 -12.39 -16.67 9.49
C SER A 159 -12.15 -15.56 8.47
N SER A 160 -12.79 -15.65 7.29
CA SER A 160 -12.59 -14.68 6.21
C SER A 160 -13.77 -14.60 5.26
N LEU A 161 -13.85 -13.49 4.50
CA LEU A 161 -14.82 -13.27 3.43
C LEU A 161 -14.13 -12.89 2.13
N HIS A 162 -14.55 -13.49 1.02
CA HIS A 162 -14.15 -13.09 -0.32
C HIS A 162 -14.77 -11.75 -0.68
N VAL A 163 -13.93 -10.72 -0.80
CA VAL A 163 -14.36 -9.31 -0.97
C VAL A 163 -14.03 -8.73 -2.34
N GLY A 164 -13.22 -9.41 -3.15
CA GLY A 164 -12.86 -8.92 -4.49
C GLY A 164 -11.68 -9.65 -5.09
N TRP A 165 -11.06 -9.01 -6.06
CA TRP A 165 -9.94 -9.55 -6.83
C TRP A 165 -8.80 -8.56 -6.96
N TYR A 166 -7.58 -9.06 -7.06
CA TYR A 166 -6.36 -8.31 -7.24
C TYR A 166 -5.62 -8.76 -8.50
N SER A 167 -5.08 -7.82 -9.26
CA SER A 167 -4.35 -8.15 -10.49
C SER A 167 -3.02 -8.85 -10.19
N LEU A 168 -2.73 -9.95 -10.90
CA LEU A 168 -1.45 -10.67 -10.83
C LEU A 168 -0.30 -9.90 -11.49
N THR A 169 -0.62 -8.88 -12.29
CA THR A 169 0.38 -7.98 -12.89
C THR A 169 0.69 -6.76 -12.00
N GLY A 170 0.09 -6.72 -10.80
CA GLY A 170 0.24 -5.63 -9.86
C GLY A 170 -0.65 -4.42 -10.16
N VAL A 171 -0.32 -3.32 -9.53
CA VAL A 171 -1.08 -2.07 -9.65
C VAL A 171 -0.54 -1.26 -10.83
N VAL A 172 -1.42 -0.97 -11.79
CA VAL A 172 -1.07 -0.12 -12.94
C VAL A 172 -0.72 1.31 -12.48
N ASP A 173 0.18 1.97 -13.19
CA ASP A 173 0.69 3.30 -12.79
C ASP A 173 -0.40 4.37 -12.64
N SER A 174 -1.49 4.29 -13.41
CA SER A 174 -2.64 5.20 -13.29
C SER A 174 -3.42 5.05 -11.99
N LEU A 175 -3.36 3.89 -11.35
CA LEU A 175 -4.01 3.61 -10.05
C LEU A 175 -3.06 3.81 -8.87
N ARG A 176 -1.76 3.96 -9.11
CA ARG A 176 -0.86 4.47 -8.08
C ARG A 176 -1.39 5.82 -7.67
N LYS A 177 -1.26 6.16 -6.39
CA LYS A 177 -1.52 7.55 -5.99
C LYS A 177 -0.72 8.43 -6.94
N GLY A 178 -1.41 8.93 -7.95
CA GLY A 178 -0.77 9.75 -8.96
C GLY A 178 -0.15 10.95 -8.28
N ARG A 179 0.83 11.54 -8.93
CA ARG A 179 1.41 12.84 -8.59
C ARG A 179 0.33 13.90 -8.28
N THR A 180 -0.93 13.68 -8.67
CA THR A 180 -2.07 14.56 -8.43
C THR A 180 -2.64 14.45 -7.01
N GLU A 181 -2.70 13.24 -6.40
CA GLU A 181 -3.07 13.13 -4.96
C GLU A 181 -1.93 13.56 -4.05
N ILE A 182 -0.70 13.42 -4.52
CA ILE A 182 0.48 13.99 -3.88
C ILE A 182 0.50 15.51 -4.07
N LYS A 183 -0.06 16.07 -5.14
CA LYS A 183 -0.28 17.52 -5.28
C LYS A 183 -1.26 18.09 -4.25
N GLU A 184 -2.26 17.33 -3.83
CA GLU A 184 -3.13 17.71 -2.71
C GLU A 184 -2.44 17.57 -1.34
N VAL A 185 -1.42 16.72 -1.24
CA VAL A 185 -0.52 16.65 -0.07
C VAL A 185 0.64 17.65 -0.16
N MET A 186 0.87 18.27 -1.31
CA MET A 186 1.67 19.50 -1.43
C MET A 186 0.88 20.70 -0.89
N VAL A 187 0.48 20.57 0.36
CA VAL A 187 0.19 21.75 1.16
C VAL A 187 1.47 22.58 1.12
N ALA A 188 1.42 23.75 0.52
CA ALA A 188 2.57 24.63 0.48
C ALA A 188 3.19 24.70 1.87
N ASN A 189 4.51 24.70 2.00
CA ASN A 189 5.15 24.70 3.32
C ASN A 189 4.65 25.86 4.21
N THR A 190 4.22 26.96 3.60
CA THR A 190 3.54 28.10 4.25
C THR A 190 2.22 27.71 4.94
N VAL A 191 1.43 26.80 4.37
CA VAL A 191 0.19 26.32 5.02
C VAL A 191 0.52 25.39 6.20
N LEU A 192 1.57 24.57 6.08
CA LEU A 192 2.07 23.78 7.22
C LEU A 192 2.62 24.71 8.31
N GLN A 193 3.29 25.79 7.96
CA GLN A 193 3.71 26.82 8.91
C GLN A 193 2.51 27.39 9.66
N GLY A 194 1.46 27.83 8.98
CA GLY A 194 0.26 28.35 9.62
C GLY A 194 -0.39 27.34 10.57
N LYS A 195 -0.42 26.06 10.19
CA LYS A 195 -0.89 24.97 11.07
C LYS A 195 0.02 24.77 12.28
N PHE A 196 1.33 24.84 12.11
CA PHE A 196 2.29 24.74 13.21
C PHE A 196 2.14 25.91 14.18
N ASP A 197 1.94 27.12 13.68
CA ASP A 197 1.81 28.32 14.49
C ASP A 197 0.52 28.32 15.32
N SER A 198 -0.54 27.64 14.83
CA SER A 198 -1.81 27.47 15.54
C SER A 198 -1.79 26.33 16.56
N GLN A 199 -0.75 25.47 16.57
CA GLN A 199 -0.63 24.37 17.53
C GLN A 199 0.01 24.83 18.84
N ARG A 200 -0.40 24.19 19.96
CA ARG A 200 0.29 24.37 21.25
C ARG A 200 1.65 23.72 21.18
N LYS A 201 2.72 24.51 21.33
CA LYS A 201 4.11 24.05 21.25
C LYS A 201 4.53 23.43 22.56
N ASN A 202 4.77 22.11 22.60
CA ASN A 202 5.03 21.37 23.83
C ASN A 202 6.38 20.63 23.84
N GLY A 203 7.07 20.55 22.71
CA GLY A 203 8.31 19.80 22.61
C GLY A 203 9.36 20.48 21.73
N GLU A 204 10.59 20.42 22.22
CA GLU A 204 11.78 20.77 21.45
C GLU A 204 12.83 19.71 21.71
N GLU A 205 13.43 19.18 20.63
CA GLU A 205 14.56 18.27 20.73
C GLU A 205 15.59 18.55 19.65
N LYS A 206 16.82 18.08 19.89
CA LYS A 206 17.91 18.14 18.92
C LYS A 206 18.45 16.74 18.71
N GLY A 207 18.87 16.44 17.49
CA GLY A 207 19.44 15.14 17.19
C GLY A 207 19.64 14.91 15.70
N THR A 208 20.03 13.70 15.38
CA THR A 208 20.24 13.29 14.00
C THR A 208 18.91 13.19 13.26
N ALA A 209 18.85 13.84 12.11
CA ALA A 209 17.83 13.68 11.11
C ALA A 209 18.37 12.87 9.94
N LEU A 210 17.52 12.04 9.33
CA LEU A 210 17.83 11.26 8.13
C LEU A 210 16.93 11.67 6.98
N TRP A 211 17.42 11.51 5.76
CA TRP A 211 16.57 11.43 4.58
C TRP A 211 17.02 10.31 3.65
N LEU A 212 16.09 9.66 2.99
CA LEU A 212 16.37 8.50 2.15
C LEU A 212 16.57 8.97 0.70
N LYS A 213 17.82 9.04 0.25
CA LYS A 213 18.18 9.43 -1.13
C LYS A 213 17.55 8.53 -2.20
N SER A 214 17.31 7.27 -1.87
CA SER A 214 16.67 6.29 -2.76
C SER A 214 15.18 6.49 -2.92
N SER A 215 14.56 7.39 -2.15
CA SER A 215 13.16 7.73 -2.29
C SER A 215 12.92 8.54 -3.55
N THR A 216 12.13 7.99 -4.48
CA THR A 216 11.70 8.69 -5.70
C THR A 216 10.54 9.65 -5.44
N ASP A 217 10.02 9.68 -4.21
CA ASP A 217 8.92 10.55 -3.82
C ASP A 217 9.43 11.94 -3.45
N ASN A 218 9.45 12.80 -4.46
CA ASN A 218 9.87 14.20 -4.33
C ASN A 218 8.70 15.17 -4.00
N ASN A 219 7.55 14.68 -3.56
CA ASN A 219 6.31 15.44 -3.65
C ASN A 219 5.61 15.71 -2.31
N GLY A 220 6.33 16.09 -1.26
CA GLY A 220 5.63 16.52 -0.05
C GLY A 220 6.53 16.79 1.15
N TYR A 221 6.03 17.62 2.06
CA TYR A 221 6.68 17.93 3.32
C TYR A 221 6.15 17.00 4.41
N TYR A 222 6.79 15.84 4.57
CA TYR A 222 6.42 14.84 5.58
C TYR A 222 7.62 14.23 6.28
N CYS A 223 7.35 13.60 7.40
CA CYS A 223 8.38 12.92 8.19
C CYS A 223 7.83 11.71 8.95
N LEU A 224 8.75 10.86 9.39
CA LEU A 224 8.56 9.92 10.48
C LEU A 224 9.21 10.49 11.73
N HIS A 225 8.55 10.35 12.89
CA HIS A 225 9.06 10.84 14.17
C HIS A 225 8.95 9.76 15.25
N ARG A 226 9.79 9.81 16.31
CA ARG A 226 9.75 8.78 17.34
C ARG A 226 8.54 8.87 18.24
N THR A 227 8.18 10.08 18.67
CA THR A 227 7.21 10.31 19.73
C THR A 227 5.99 11.11 19.27
N ALA A 228 6.16 12.05 18.35
CA ALA A 228 5.05 12.90 17.89
C ALA A 228 3.96 12.07 17.18
N LYS A 229 2.71 12.40 17.45
CA LYS A 229 1.53 11.72 16.90
C LYS A 229 1.42 11.95 15.39
N LYS A 230 0.91 10.95 14.65
CA LYS A 230 0.56 11.06 13.24
C LYS A 230 -0.41 12.23 13.04
N GLY A 231 -0.13 13.07 12.05
CA GLY A 231 -0.92 14.28 11.77
C GLY A 231 -0.35 15.56 12.36
N THR A 232 0.49 15.48 13.39
CA THR A 232 1.20 16.64 13.98
C THR A 232 2.07 17.32 12.93
N VAL A 233 2.13 18.63 12.97
CA VAL A 233 3.08 19.40 12.16
C VAL A 233 4.30 19.74 13.01
N ILE A 234 5.48 19.56 12.44
CA ILE A 234 6.78 19.76 13.08
C ILE A 234 7.54 20.85 12.34
N GLU A 235 8.17 21.78 13.06
CA GLU A 235 9.21 22.68 12.55
C GLU A 235 10.57 21.99 12.66
N ILE A 236 11.28 21.88 11.56
CA ILE A 236 12.67 21.37 11.51
C ILE A 236 13.58 22.51 11.12
N THR A 237 14.67 22.68 11.86
CA THR A 237 15.75 23.61 11.54
C THR A 237 17.05 22.84 11.34
N ASN A 238 17.64 22.94 10.15
CA ASN A 238 18.97 22.43 9.90
C ASN A 238 20.00 23.31 10.64
N GLN A 239 20.74 22.72 11.57
CA GLN A 239 21.66 23.46 12.43
C GLN A 239 22.92 23.99 11.69
N MET A 240 23.22 23.46 10.51
CA MET A 240 24.37 23.90 9.74
C MET A 240 24.16 25.21 8.96
N ASN A 241 22.91 25.41 8.48
CA ASN A 241 22.62 26.55 7.59
C ASN A 241 21.38 27.35 8.03
N LEU A 242 20.79 27.00 9.18
CA LEU A 242 19.61 27.60 9.81
C LEU A 242 18.35 27.65 8.95
N LYS A 243 18.34 26.92 7.82
CA LYS A 243 17.12 26.76 7.01
C LYS A 243 16.07 25.97 7.75
N LYS A 244 14.80 26.38 7.55
CA LYS A 244 13.64 25.80 8.20
C LYS A 244 12.70 25.14 7.19
N ALA A 245 12.01 24.09 7.64
CA ALA A 245 10.91 23.46 6.94
C ALA A 245 9.84 23.01 7.93
N TYR A 246 8.60 23.02 7.49
CA TYR A 246 7.47 22.49 8.25
C TYR A 246 7.02 21.20 7.60
N VAL A 247 6.83 20.15 8.41
CA VAL A 247 6.52 18.80 7.92
C VAL A 247 5.38 18.18 8.70
N LYS A 248 4.59 17.35 8.03
CA LYS A 248 3.52 16.58 8.68
C LYS A 248 4.05 15.20 9.07
N VAL A 249 3.82 14.79 10.29
CA VAL A 249 4.13 13.42 10.76
C VAL A 249 3.16 12.44 10.09
N ILE A 250 3.71 11.49 9.33
CA ILE A 250 2.92 10.44 8.67
C ILE A 250 3.03 9.08 9.35
N GLY A 251 3.98 8.93 10.28
CA GLY A 251 4.19 7.68 11.00
C GLY A 251 5.31 7.78 12.02
N ARG A 252 5.53 6.65 12.72
CA ARG A 252 6.57 6.52 13.74
C ARG A 252 7.83 5.88 13.16
N ILE A 253 9.00 6.31 13.61
CA ILE A 253 10.27 5.64 13.31
C ILE A 253 10.28 4.27 14.00
N PRO A 254 10.59 3.16 13.31
CA PRO A 254 10.70 1.85 13.93
C PRO A 254 11.85 1.79 14.95
N ASP A 255 11.57 1.26 16.15
CA ASP A 255 12.48 1.34 17.30
C ASP A 255 13.84 0.65 17.10
N LYS A 256 13.90 -0.41 16.28
CA LYS A 256 15.13 -1.22 16.09
C LYS A 256 15.81 -1.01 14.73
N THR A 257 15.26 -0.18 13.86
CA THR A 257 15.75 -0.03 12.47
C THR A 257 16.80 1.07 12.35
N TYR A 258 16.66 2.10 13.14
CA TYR A 258 17.57 3.24 13.19
C TYR A 258 18.01 3.47 14.62
N GLY A 259 19.29 3.82 14.82
CA GLY A 259 19.85 4.12 16.14
C GLY A 259 19.00 5.13 16.94
N ASN A 260 19.07 5.11 18.26
CA ASN A 260 18.27 5.99 19.13
C ASN A 260 18.60 7.48 18.95
N GLU A 261 19.75 7.77 18.35
CA GLU A 261 20.18 9.12 17.98
C GLU A 261 19.36 9.74 16.85
N VAL A 262 18.74 8.90 15.98
CA VAL A 262 17.86 9.37 14.91
C VAL A 262 16.51 9.76 15.48
N LYS A 263 16.21 11.06 15.43
CA LYS A 263 14.97 11.63 15.96
C LYS A 263 13.88 11.75 14.91
N ILE A 264 14.27 12.01 13.67
CA ILE A 264 13.34 12.26 12.56
C ILE A 264 13.89 11.72 11.24
N ILE A 265 13.00 11.21 10.39
CA ILE A 265 13.31 10.86 9.00
C ILE A 265 12.42 11.71 8.12
N VAL A 266 13.03 12.49 7.23
CA VAL A 266 12.34 13.48 6.40
C VAL A 266 12.25 13.05 4.94
N SER A 267 11.23 13.56 4.23
CA SER A 267 11.08 13.38 2.79
C SER A 267 12.21 14.07 2.00
N PRO A 268 12.52 13.63 0.77
CA PRO A 268 13.49 14.27 -0.11
C PRO A 268 13.17 15.74 -0.39
N THR A 269 11.90 16.10 -0.55
CA THR A 269 11.45 17.49 -0.71
C THR A 269 11.81 18.35 0.50
N THR A 270 11.62 17.80 1.70
CA THR A 270 12.02 18.47 2.95
C THR A 270 13.52 18.63 3.03
N ALA A 271 14.29 17.59 2.72
CA ALA A 271 15.74 17.64 2.72
C ALA A 271 16.28 18.71 1.75
N LYS A 272 15.71 18.79 0.55
CA LYS A 272 16.03 19.82 -0.45
C LYS A 272 15.73 21.22 0.08
N MET A 273 14.59 21.43 0.71
CA MET A 273 14.22 22.73 1.31
C MET A 273 15.18 23.12 2.43
N LEU A 274 15.58 22.17 3.26
CA LEU A 274 16.55 22.35 4.33
C LEU A 274 18.00 22.51 3.82
N GLY A 275 18.22 22.37 2.50
CA GLY A 275 19.55 22.46 1.89
C GLY A 275 20.51 21.37 2.35
N VAL A 276 19.97 20.17 2.59
CA VAL A 276 20.74 19.01 3.05
C VAL A 276 21.37 18.29 1.85
N ARG A 277 22.65 17.93 1.97
CA ARG A 277 23.39 17.16 0.94
C ARG A 277 23.65 15.71 1.37
N ASP A 278 23.89 15.50 2.66
CA ASP A 278 24.21 14.20 3.23
C ASP A 278 22.97 13.50 3.76
N GLU A 279 22.96 12.17 3.77
CA GLU A 279 21.83 11.39 4.28
C GLU A 279 21.54 11.64 5.75
N ARG A 280 22.58 12.03 6.51
CA ARG A 280 22.49 12.39 7.92
C ARG A 280 22.83 13.85 8.12
N PHE A 281 22.04 14.53 8.93
CA PHE A 281 22.29 15.92 9.31
C PHE A 281 21.81 16.19 10.72
N PHE A 282 22.32 17.19 11.37
CA PHE A 282 21.89 17.56 12.72
C PHE A 282 20.78 18.59 12.66
N ALA A 283 19.68 18.31 13.31
CA ALA A 283 18.48 19.12 13.27
C ALA A 283 17.98 19.51 14.67
N LYS A 284 17.38 20.70 14.74
CA LYS A 284 16.52 21.12 15.84
C LYS A 284 15.07 20.92 15.40
N ILE A 285 14.28 20.28 16.25
CA ILE A 285 12.93 19.82 15.97
C ILE A 285 12.01 20.44 17.01
N LYS A 286 10.95 21.15 16.55
CA LYS A 286 9.89 21.65 17.43
C LYS A 286 8.55 21.08 17.02
N PHE A 287 7.78 20.60 17.98
CA PHE A 287 6.47 20.00 17.72
C PHE A 287 5.46 20.36 18.82
N GLY A 288 4.19 20.28 18.47
CA GLY A 288 3.06 20.40 19.38
C GLY A 288 2.36 19.06 19.57
N ASN A 289 1.63 18.91 20.64
CA ASN A 289 0.72 17.78 20.87
C ASN A 289 -0.71 18.17 20.51
#